data_fa5430a63eaa49d37100f4b1eacee450
#
_entry.id   fa5430a63eaa49d37100f4b1eacee450
#
_cell.length_a   1.000
_cell.length_b   1.000
_cell.length_c   1.000
_cell.angle_alpha   90.00
_cell.angle_beta   90.00
_cell.angle_gamma   90.00
#
_symmetry.space_group_name_H-M   'P 1'
#
loop_
_entity.id
_entity.type
_entity.pdbx_description
1 polymer ?
#
loop_
_entity_poly.entity_id
_entity_poly.type
_entity_poly.pdbx_seq_one_letter_code
_entity_poly.pdbx_strand_id
1 'polypeptide(L)'
;IQSILYDIYDDATETNDSVSLGLAPIYNVLTGAQKNTPALTSIFSFAAAIKAENPAADTDINTLLTAQSIVGSGMDIYGSTETNNAGNANVLPIYTDITANGIASSEVCSIKTFSTKNKLSVYRFFKFTANTTATYTFSASSTGTTSPAIDPDIKVFKDGVLVDKFETTGPSQTGDVDLSPGDYVIAIADFNNITEETNNEIGCFTLSITQI
;
A
#
# COMPACT_ATOMS: atom_id res chain seq x y z
N ILE A 1 4.68 -13.18 -6.44
CA ILE A 1 3.40 -13.47 -5.74
C ILE A 1 2.82 -14.81 -6.19
N GLN A 2 2.73 -15.07 -7.51
CA GLN A 2 2.16 -16.33 -8.02
C GLN A 2 2.92 -17.56 -7.50
N SER A 3 4.26 -17.54 -7.46
CA SER A 3 5.07 -18.61 -6.90
C SER A 3 4.71 -18.86 -5.43
N ILE A 4 4.67 -17.83 -4.60
CA ILE A 4 4.32 -17.98 -3.17
C ILE A 4 2.93 -18.61 -2.98
N LEU A 5 1.93 -18.19 -3.78
CA LEU A 5 0.58 -18.77 -3.71
C LEU A 5 0.57 -20.24 -4.15
N TYR A 6 1.40 -20.58 -5.16
CA TYR A 6 1.53 -21.94 -5.67
C TYR A 6 2.21 -22.83 -4.63
N ASP A 7 3.33 -22.37 -4.06
CA ASP A 7 4.08 -23.08 -3.02
C ASP A 7 3.24 -23.30 -1.74
N ILE A 8 2.33 -22.37 -1.39
CA ILE A 8 1.38 -22.57 -0.28
C ILE A 8 0.30 -23.60 -0.62
N TYR A 9 -0.05 -23.72 -1.90
CA TYR A 9 -1.14 -24.58 -2.36
C TYR A 9 -0.72 -26.03 -2.53
N ASP A 10 0.40 -26.32 -3.18
CA ASP A 10 0.78 -27.65 -3.62
C ASP A 10 1.53 -28.47 -2.56
N ASP A 11 2.18 -29.53 -2.94
CA ASP A 11 2.94 -30.38 -2.03
C ASP A 11 4.41 -29.89 -1.92
N ALA A 12 4.93 -29.93 -0.70
CA ALA A 12 6.24 -29.43 -0.31
C ALA A 12 7.38 -30.29 -0.92
N THR A 13 7.65 -30.12 -2.20
CA THR A 13 8.63 -30.92 -2.96
C THR A 13 9.83 -30.14 -3.46
N GLU A 14 9.75 -28.81 -3.46
CA GLU A 14 10.78 -27.90 -3.97
C GLU A 14 11.76 -27.46 -2.87
N THR A 15 12.89 -26.92 -3.31
CA THR A 15 13.89 -26.37 -2.39
C THR A 15 13.35 -25.12 -1.69
N ASN A 16 13.41 -25.10 -0.36
CA ASN A 16 12.87 -24.07 0.54
C ASN A 16 11.33 -24.00 0.58
N ASP A 17 10.66 -25.02 0.08
CA ASP A 17 9.22 -25.20 0.25
C ASP A 17 8.96 -26.31 1.26
N SER A 18 8.36 -25.97 2.39
CA SER A 18 7.92 -26.88 3.45
C SER A 18 6.43 -26.68 3.76
N VAL A 19 5.72 -25.91 2.93
CA VAL A 19 4.30 -25.57 3.11
C VAL A 19 3.45 -26.42 2.17
N SER A 20 2.34 -26.92 2.65
CA SER A 20 1.33 -27.61 1.85
C SER A 20 -0.02 -27.43 2.52
N LEU A 21 -0.64 -26.27 2.31
CA LEU A 21 -1.93 -25.96 2.94
C LEU A 21 -3.13 -26.28 2.03
N GLY A 22 -2.90 -26.41 0.73
CA GLY A 22 -3.95 -26.60 -0.26
C GLY A 22 -4.80 -25.35 -0.50
N LEU A 23 -5.89 -25.52 -1.24
CA LEU A 23 -6.71 -24.39 -1.69
C LEU A 23 -7.57 -23.77 -0.57
N ALA A 24 -8.04 -24.55 0.40
CA ALA A 24 -9.04 -24.08 1.36
C ALA A 24 -8.57 -22.88 2.21
N PRO A 25 -7.37 -22.86 2.82
CA PRO A 25 -6.89 -21.71 3.55
C PRO A 25 -6.70 -20.48 2.66
N ILE A 26 -6.22 -20.64 1.43
CA ILE A 26 -6.08 -19.53 0.47
C ILE A 26 -7.47 -18.93 0.18
N TYR A 27 -8.45 -19.78 -0.12
CA TYR A 27 -9.82 -19.33 -0.39
C TYR A 27 -10.44 -18.60 0.81
N ASN A 28 -10.25 -19.13 2.03
CA ASN A 28 -10.75 -18.51 3.26
C ASN A 28 -10.16 -17.12 3.48
N VAL A 29 -8.84 -16.97 3.32
CA VAL A 29 -8.18 -15.68 3.43
C VAL A 29 -8.71 -14.69 2.40
N LEU A 30 -8.83 -15.08 1.13
CA LEU A 30 -9.27 -14.20 0.05
C LEU A 30 -10.74 -13.76 0.22
N THR A 31 -11.61 -14.64 0.71
CA THR A 31 -13.04 -14.34 0.89
C THR A 31 -13.38 -13.78 2.27
N GLY A 32 -12.50 -13.91 3.24
CA GLY A 32 -12.65 -13.48 4.64
C GLY A 32 -11.77 -12.29 4.97
N ALA A 33 -10.56 -12.55 5.46
CA ALA A 33 -9.66 -11.52 5.98
C ALA A 33 -9.30 -10.45 4.94
N GLN A 34 -9.02 -10.82 3.69
CA GLN A 34 -8.70 -9.88 2.64
C GLN A 34 -9.88 -8.98 2.24
N LYS A 35 -11.10 -9.49 2.37
CA LYS A 35 -12.32 -8.71 2.07
C LYS A 35 -12.60 -7.64 3.13
N ASN A 36 -12.16 -7.87 4.36
CA ASN A 36 -12.49 -7.03 5.52
C ASN A 36 -11.25 -6.31 6.10
N THR A 37 -10.13 -6.31 5.39
CA THR A 37 -8.92 -5.61 5.84
C THR A 37 -8.97 -4.12 5.47
N PRO A 38 -8.56 -3.21 6.35
CA PRO A 38 -8.39 -1.81 6.00
C PRO A 38 -7.22 -1.57 5.02
N ALA A 39 -6.21 -2.45 5.01
CA ALA A 39 -5.10 -2.36 4.06
C ALA A 39 -5.54 -2.75 2.64
N LEU A 40 -4.93 -2.16 1.63
CA LEU A 40 -5.12 -2.60 0.25
C LEU A 40 -4.57 -4.02 0.06
N THR A 41 -5.24 -4.80 -0.79
CA THR A 41 -4.82 -6.18 -1.09
C THR A 41 -3.41 -6.20 -1.65
N SER A 42 -2.53 -6.91 -0.96
CA SER A 42 -1.11 -7.04 -1.29
C SER A 42 -0.59 -8.39 -0.81
N ILE A 43 0.67 -8.70 -1.14
CA ILE A 43 1.33 -9.87 -0.57
C ILE A 43 1.47 -9.75 0.96
N PHE A 44 1.61 -8.53 1.50
CA PHE A 44 1.75 -8.29 2.93
C PHE A 44 0.45 -8.61 3.66
N SER A 45 -0.67 -8.02 3.22
CA SER A 45 -1.98 -8.28 3.83
C SER A 45 -2.41 -9.75 3.68
N PHE A 46 -2.10 -10.39 2.55
CA PHE A 46 -2.35 -11.82 2.36
C PHE A 46 -1.49 -12.68 3.28
N ALA A 47 -0.17 -12.44 3.33
CA ALA A 47 0.74 -13.22 4.15
C ALA A 47 0.44 -13.07 5.65
N ALA A 48 0.12 -11.86 6.11
CA ALA A 48 -0.31 -11.65 7.49
C ALA A 48 -1.56 -12.47 7.82
N ALA A 49 -2.55 -12.49 6.93
CA ALA A 49 -3.79 -13.22 7.13
C ALA A 49 -3.61 -14.74 7.10
N ILE A 50 -2.88 -15.28 6.10
CA ILE A 50 -2.70 -16.74 5.97
C ILE A 50 -1.89 -17.30 7.15
N LYS A 51 -0.92 -16.55 7.67
CA LYS A 51 -0.13 -16.90 8.86
C LYS A 51 -0.99 -16.86 10.13
N ALA A 52 -1.85 -15.87 10.27
CA ALA A 52 -2.77 -15.77 11.41
C ALA A 52 -3.77 -16.93 11.45
N GLU A 53 -4.27 -17.39 10.30
CA GLU A 53 -5.16 -18.55 10.21
C GLU A 53 -4.43 -19.89 10.35
N ASN A 54 -3.12 -19.93 10.03
CA ASN A 54 -2.31 -21.15 10.04
C ASN A 54 -1.02 -20.97 10.85
N PRO A 55 -1.11 -20.74 12.18
CA PRO A 55 0.06 -20.40 12.99
C PRO A 55 1.13 -21.51 13.03
N ALA A 56 0.76 -22.77 12.80
CA ALA A 56 1.72 -23.87 12.71
C ALA A 56 2.63 -23.78 11.47
N ALA A 57 2.18 -23.13 10.40
CA ALA A 57 2.93 -22.93 9.17
C ALA A 57 3.68 -21.57 9.13
N ASP A 58 3.63 -20.75 10.17
CA ASP A 58 4.21 -19.40 10.17
C ASP A 58 5.68 -19.38 9.76
N THR A 59 6.50 -20.26 10.32
CA THR A 59 7.95 -20.34 10.02
C THR A 59 8.22 -20.74 8.56
N ASP A 60 7.45 -21.68 8.03
CA ASP A 60 7.63 -22.17 6.68
C ASP A 60 7.17 -21.13 5.65
N ILE A 61 6.05 -20.46 5.90
CA ILE A 61 5.59 -19.32 5.09
C ILE A 61 6.64 -18.18 5.12
N ASN A 62 7.27 -17.89 6.27
CA ASN A 62 8.36 -16.93 6.34
C ASN A 62 9.54 -17.33 5.46
N THR A 63 9.84 -18.61 5.35
CA THR A 63 10.92 -19.13 4.49
C THR A 63 10.59 -18.87 3.02
N LEU A 64 9.37 -19.13 2.57
CA LEU A 64 8.92 -18.82 1.21
C LEU A 64 9.01 -17.31 0.90
N LEU A 65 8.54 -16.47 1.82
CA LEU A 65 8.61 -15.00 1.66
C LEU A 65 10.05 -14.53 1.55
N THR A 66 10.94 -15.04 2.42
CA THR A 66 12.36 -14.70 2.43
C THR A 66 13.06 -15.12 1.12
N ALA A 67 12.71 -16.28 0.57
CA ALA A 67 13.22 -16.73 -0.74
C ALA A 67 12.85 -15.76 -1.88
N GLN A 68 11.76 -15.02 -1.72
CA GLN A 68 11.32 -13.95 -2.64
C GLN A 68 11.78 -12.55 -2.20
N SER A 69 12.73 -12.46 -1.26
CA SER A 69 13.25 -11.21 -0.71
C SER A 69 12.17 -10.31 -0.05
N ILE A 70 11.18 -10.94 0.59
CA ILE A 70 10.13 -10.28 1.37
C ILE A 70 10.35 -10.60 2.84
N VAL A 71 10.30 -9.58 3.72
CA VAL A 71 10.45 -9.77 5.16
C VAL A 71 9.18 -10.41 5.73
N GLY A 72 9.25 -11.71 6.06
CA GLY A 72 8.10 -12.46 6.58
C GLY A 72 7.89 -12.36 8.08
N SER A 73 8.97 -12.16 8.85
CA SER A 73 8.91 -12.14 10.32
C SER A 73 8.24 -10.86 10.83
N GLY A 74 7.26 -11.03 11.73
CA GLY A 74 6.53 -9.90 12.33
C GLY A 74 5.69 -9.10 11.34
N MET A 75 5.41 -9.64 10.16
CA MET A 75 4.63 -8.97 9.13
C MET A 75 3.21 -8.68 9.61
N ASP A 76 2.78 -7.45 9.40
CA ASP A 76 1.40 -7.02 9.55
C ASP A 76 0.74 -6.80 8.18
N ILE A 77 -0.55 -6.47 8.19
CA ILE A 77 -1.34 -6.24 6.97
C ILE A 77 -0.81 -5.08 6.10
N TYR A 78 -0.02 -4.18 6.67
CA TYR A 78 0.57 -3.03 6.01
C TYR A 78 2.01 -3.26 5.52
N GLY A 79 2.64 -4.38 5.87
CA GLY A 79 4.04 -4.65 5.58
C GLY A 79 4.99 -3.70 6.31
N SER A 80 4.66 -3.32 7.57
CA SER A 80 5.43 -2.33 8.33
C SER A 80 6.85 -2.78 8.65
N THR A 81 7.13 -4.07 8.61
CA THR A 81 8.46 -4.66 8.84
C THR A 81 9.30 -4.81 7.58
N GLU A 82 8.75 -4.46 6.39
CA GLU A 82 9.48 -4.61 5.14
C GLU A 82 10.71 -3.69 5.09
N THR A 83 11.84 -4.25 4.70
CA THR A 83 13.13 -3.54 4.58
C THR A 83 13.71 -3.60 3.17
N ASN A 84 13.17 -4.46 2.31
CA ASN A 84 13.59 -4.54 0.93
C ASN A 84 12.98 -3.40 0.11
N ASN A 85 13.77 -2.38 -0.12
CA ASN A 85 13.37 -1.22 -0.94
C ASN A 85 13.62 -1.41 -2.44
N ALA A 86 13.99 -2.61 -2.89
CA ALA A 86 14.33 -2.91 -4.28
C ALA A 86 15.34 -1.92 -4.91
N GLY A 87 16.25 -1.39 -4.09
CA GLY A 87 17.24 -0.38 -4.52
C GLY A 87 16.70 1.04 -4.65
N ASN A 88 15.50 1.31 -4.13
CA ASN A 88 14.89 2.63 -4.14
C ASN A 88 14.49 3.05 -2.71
N ALA A 89 15.22 3.98 -2.13
CA ALA A 89 15.01 4.44 -0.75
C ALA A 89 13.60 5.05 -0.51
N ASN A 90 12.94 5.51 -1.56
CA ASN A 90 11.65 6.21 -1.43
C ASN A 90 10.43 5.28 -1.43
N VAL A 91 10.59 3.95 -1.54
CA VAL A 91 9.44 3.02 -1.49
C VAL A 91 9.04 2.61 -0.07
N LEU A 92 9.89 2.85 0.92
CA LEU A 92 9.63 2.52 2.31
C LEU A 92 9.53 3.79 3.18
N PRO A 93 8.71 3.78 4.23
CA PRO A 93 7.74 2.73 4.55
C PRO A 93 6.65 2.63 3.48
N ILE A 94 6.02 1.45 3.35
CA ILE A 94 4.92 1.24 2.39
C ILE A 94 3.74 2.13 2.74
N TYR A 95 3.37 2.18 4.02
CA TYR A 95 2.34 3.07 4.56
C TYR A 95 2.94 4.05 5.56
N THR A 96 2.53 5.30 5.47
CA THR A 96 2.89 6.37 6.43
C THR A 96 1.66 6.71 7.27
N ASP A 97 1.83 6.87 8.59
CA ASP A 97 0.74 7.33 9.46
C ASP A 97 0.48 8.82 9.27
N ILE A 98 -0.80 9.21 9.23
CA ILE A 98 -1.21 10.61 9.18
C ILE A 98 -2.43 10.83 10.06
N THR A 99 -2.55 12.01 10.68
CA THR A 99 -3.66 12.40 11.54
C THR A 99 -4.32 13.66 11.02
N ALA A 100 -5.64 13.80 11.26
CA ALA A 100 -6.34 15.04 10.96
C ALA A 100 -5.90 16.15 11.92
N ASN A 101 -5.88 17.40 11.41
CA ASN A 101 -5.51 18.61 12.15
C ASN A 101 -4.08 18.58 12.71
N GLY A 102 -3.27 17.64 12.27
CA GLY A 102 -1.84 17.54 12.59
C GLY A 102 -0.97 18.34 11.63
N ILE A 103 0.33 18.20 11.78
CA ILE A 103 1.28 18.65 10.76
C ILE A 103 1.11 17.82 9.49
N ALA A 104 1.39 18.44 8.33
CA ALA A 104 1.46 17.73 7.07
C ALA A 104 2.47 16.57 7.16
N SER A 105 2.28 15.55 6.36
CA SER A 105 3.23 14.43 6.28
C SER A 105 4.65 14.93 5.97
N SER A 106 5.64 14.13 6.31
CA SER A 106 6.93 14.26 5.65
C SER A 106 6.75 14.11 4.13
N GLU A 107 7.70 14.64 3.37
CA GLU A 107 7.72 14.46 1.93
C GLU A 107 7.70 12.97 1.56
N VAL A 108 6.86 12.60 0.62
CA VAL A 108 6.82 11.29 -0.02
C VAL A 108 6.92 11.46 -1.53
N CYS A 109 7.53 10.48 -2.21
CA CYS A 109 7.79 10.60 -3.63
C CYS A 109 7.14 9.45 -4.41
N SER A 110 6.36 9.80 -5.43
CA SER A 110 5.93 8.91 -6.51
C SER A 110 7.06 8.76 -7.51
N ILE A 111 7.39 7.53 -7.87
CA ILE A 111 8.50 7.23 -8.76
C ILE A 111 8.04 6.31 -9.87
N LYS A 112 8.33 6.70 -11.11
CA LYS A 112 8.08 5.85 -12.25
C LYS A 112 9.01 4.63 -12.22
N THR A 113 8.43 3.45 -12.11
CA THR A 113 9.17 2.20 -12.22
C THR A 113 8.48 1.26 -13.20
N PHE A 114 8.88 1.35 -14.45
CA PHE A 114 8.49 0.37 -15.45
C PHE A 114 9.58 -0.67 -15.58
N SER A 115 9.37 -1.88 -15.28
CA SER A 115 10.06 -3.10 -15.58
C SER A 115 10.42 -3.97 -14.37
N THR A 116 11.60 -3.90 -13.83
CA THR A 116 12.13 -4.89 -12.87
C THR A 116 12.00 -4.50 -11.41
N LYS A 117 11.65 -3.24 -11.15
CA LYS A 117 11.55 -2.69 -9.78
C LYS A 117 10.16 -2.90 -9.18
N ASN A 118 10.09 -2.79 -7.86
CA ASN A 118 8.83 -2.82 -7.12
C ASN A 118 7.92 -1.66 -7.54
N LYS A 119 6.75 -1.99 -8.13
CA LYS A 119 5.79 -0.98 -8.61
C LYS A 119 5.02 -0.26 -7.49
N LEU A 120 5.24 -0.61 -6.24
CA LEU A 120 4.69 0.12 -5.08
C LEU A 120 5.21 1.57 -4.98
N SER A 121 6.26 1.91 -5.71
CA SER A 121 6.81 3.27 -5.73
C SER A 121 5.97 4.29 -6.52
N VAL A 122 5.07 3.85 -7.40
CA VAL A 122 4.18 4.75 -8.16
C VAL A 122 3.17 5.41 -7.22
N TYR A 123 2.53 4.62 -6.38
CA TYR A 123 1.63 5.11 -5.35
C TYR A 123 2.33 5.16 -4.00
N ARG A 124 2.04 6.22 -3.23
CA ARG A 124 2.40 6.33 -1.82
C ARG A 124 1.13 6.17 -1.00
N PHE A 125 1.22 5.44 0.10
CA PHE A 125 0.05 5.09 0.90
C PHE A 125 0.15 5.70 2.30
N PHE A 126 -1.00 6.17 2.80
CA PHE A 126 -1.11 6.68 4.17
C PHE A 126 -2.21 5.92 4.91
N LYS A 127 -1.97 5.68 6.19
CA LYS A 127 -2.98 5.18 7.13
C LYS A 127 -3.59 6.36 7.87
N PHE A 128 -4.90 6.46 7.83
CA PHE A 128 -5.66 7.52 8.49
C PHE A 128 -6.83 6.91 9.25
N THR A 129 -7.01 7.29 10.51
CA THR A 129 -8.19 6.91 11.30
C THR A 129 -9.09 8.14 11.50
N ALA A 130 -10.30 8.10 10.94
CA ALA A 130 -11.34 9.06 11.25
C ALA A 130 -11.97 8.69 12.61
N ASN A 131 -11.87 9.57 13.59
CA ASN A 131 -12.42 9.32 14.93
C ASN A 131 -13.91 9.69 15.07
N THR A 132 -14.41 10.57 14.21
CA THR A 132 -15.77 11.09 14.24
C THR A 132 -16.35 11.13 12.83
N THR A 133 -17.69 11.12 12.73
CA THR A 133 -18.37 11.47 11.48
C THR A 133 -18.21 12.96 11.25
N ALA A 134 -17.50 13.34 10.20
CA ALA A 134 -17.26 14.74 9.83
C ALA A 134 -16.84 14.82 8.35
N THR A 135 -16.81 16.03 7.83
CA THR A 135 -16.16 16.34 6.57
C THR A 135 -14.65 16.48 6.82
N TYR A 136 -13.86 15.87 5.97
CA TYR A 136 -12.38 15.94 5.98
C TYR A 136 -11.89 16.51 4.66
N THR A 137 -11.05 17.54 4.75
CA THR A 137 -10.33 18.09 3.59
C THR A 137 -8.99 17.39 3.46
N PHE A 138 -8.74 16.78 2.33
CA PHE A 138 -7.45 16.21 1.95
C PHE A 138 -6.75 17.21 1.03
N SER A 139 -5.50 17.54 1.33
CA SER A 139 -4.70 18.46 0.51
C SER A 139 -3.31 17.90 0.29
N ALA A 140 -2.96 17.69 -0.99
CA ALA A 140 -1.61 17.35 -1.41
C ALA A 140 -0.98 18.53 -2.16
N SER A 141 0.28 18.79 -1.89
CA SER A 141 1.03 19.86 -2.56
C SER A 141 2.38 19.32 -3.00
N SER A 142 2.78 19.63 -4.23
CA SER A 142 4.09 19.30 -4.73
C SER A 142 5.18 20.09 -3.98
N THR A 143 6.31 19.45 -3.73
CA THR A 143 7.44 20.03 -3.00
C THR A 143 8.59 20.41 -3.93
N GLY A 144 8.48 20.12 -5.22
CA GLY A 144 9.50 20.39 -6.22
C GLY A 144 8.95 21.01 -7.50
N THR A 145 9.88 21.48 -8.32
CA THR A 145 9.59 21.94 -9.70
C THR A 145 10.23 20.97 -10.67
N THR A 146 9.42 20.24 -11.42
CA THR A 146 9.87 19.34 -12.49
C THR A 146 9.20 19.70 -13.80
N SER A 147 9.67 19.17 -14.90
CA SER A 147 9.00 19.27 -16.19
C SER A 147 8.78 17.85 -16.75
N PRO A 148 7.54 17.37 -16.90
CA PRO A 148 6.29 18.10 -16.62
C PRO A 148 6.11 18.42 -15.14
N ALA A 149 5.23 19.40 -14.82
CA ALA A 149 4.91 19.73 -13.44
C ALA A 149 4.29 18.52 -12.72
N ILE A 150 4.59 18.36 -11.43
CA ILE A 150 4.00 17.30 -10.60
C ILE A 150 2.50 17.52 -10.50
N ASP A 151 1.73 16.45 -10.67
CA ASP A 151 0.27 16.43 -10.67
C ASP A 151 -0.24 15.36 -9.68
N PRO A 152 -0.37 15.69 -8.39
CA PRO A 152 -0.73 14.71 -7.37
C PRO A 152 -2.22 14.35 -7.42
N ASP A 153 -2.52 13.08 -7.69
CA ASP A 153 -3.85 12.50 -7.57
C ASP A 153 -4.04 11.83 -6.20
N ILE A 154 -5.18 12.07 -5.56
CA ILE A 154 -5.54 11.50 -4.26
C ILE A 154 -6.72 10.53 -4.44
N LYS A 155 -6.61 9.34 -3.82
CA LYS A 155 -7.70 8.35 -3.72
C LYS A 155 -7.88 7.95 -2.27
N VAL A 156 -9.12 7.95 -1.78
CA VAL A 156 -9.49 7.57 -0.41
C VAL A 156 -10.22 6.25 -0.43
N PHE A 157 -9.72 5.27 0.33
CA PHE A 157 -10.29 3.93 0.41
C PHE A 157 -10.71 3.60 1.84
N LYS A 158 -11.79 2.81 1.96
CA LYS A 158 -12.20 2.13 3.19
C LYS A 158 -12.41 0.65 2.90
N ASP A 159 -11.75 -0.23 3.63
CA ASP A 159 -11.83 -1.68 3.45
C ASP A 159 -11.62 -2.11 1.98
N GLY A 160 -10.65 -1.51 1.32
CA GLY A 160 -10.32 -1.75 -0.09
C GLY A 160 -11.29 -1.15 -1.11
N VAL A 161 -12.38 -0.52 -0.67
CA VAL A 161 -13.37 0.11 -1.55
C VAL A 161 -13.06 1.60 -1.70
N LEU A 162 -13.04 2.10 -2.94
CA LEU A 162 -12.87 3.52 -3.21
C LEU A 162 -14.07 4.31 -2.65
N VAL A 163 -13.78 5.25 -1.75
CA VAL A 163 -14.76 6.16 -1.17
C VAL A 163 -14.86 7.42 -2.00
N ASP A 164 -13.72 8.03 -2.34
CA ASP A 164 -13.66 9.24 -3.17
C ASP A 164 -12.28 9.38 -3.82
N LYS A 165 -12.19 10.29 -4.82
CA LYS A 165 -10.94 10.62 -5.51
C LYS A 165 -10.91 12.08 -5.95
N PHE A 166 -9.73 12.66 -5.93
CA PHE A 166 -9.46 14.01 -6.36
C PHE A 166 -8.34 13.95 -7.40
N GLU A 167 -8.68 14.28 -8.65
CA GLU A 167 -7.83 14.08 -9.83
C GLU A 167 -7.96 15.30 -10.78
N THR A 168 -7.69 16.52 -10.26
CA THR A 168 -7.68 17.73 -11.10
C THR A 168 -6.25 18.11 -11.44
N THR A 169 -5.99 18.46 -12.69
CA THR A 169 -4.65 18.79 -13.15
C THR A 169 -4.06 19.98 -12.41
N GLY A 170 -2.85 19.84 -11.87
CA GLY A 170 -2.11 20.93 -11.24
C GLY A 170 -1.14 20.48 -10.13
N PRO A 171 -0.27 21.38 -9.67
CA PRO A 171 0.78 21.06 -8.69
C PRO A 171 0.25 20.86 -7.26
N SER A 172 -1.03 21.02 -7.05
CA SER A 172 -1.73 20.77 -5.78
C SER A 172 -3.10 20.18 -6.04
N GLN A 173 -3.52 19.28 -5.16
CA GLN A 173 -4.82 18.64 -5.17
C GLN A 173 -5.49 18.87 -3.83
N THR A 174 -6.76 19.27 -3.84
CA THR A 174 -7.57 19.41 -2.63
C THR A 174 -8.97 18.89 -2.89
N GLY A 175 -9.56 18.24 -1.89
CA GLY A 175 -10.95 17.80 -1.94
C GLY A 175 -11.51 17.45 -0.57
N ASP A 176 -12.83 17.58 -0.44
CA ASP A 176 -13.60 17.33 0.77
C ASP A 176 -14.38 16.04 0.63
N VAL A 177 -14.40 15.23 1.70
CA VAL A 177 -15.18 14.00 1.76
C VAL A 177 -15.78 13.81 3.16
N ASP A 178 -17.04 13.36 3.20
CA ASP A 178 -17.71 12.98 4.45
C ASP A 178 -17.30 11.57 4.83
N LEU A 179 -16.66 11.42 5.99
CA LEU A 179 -16.21 10.12 6.49
C LEU A 179 -16.94 9.77 7.78
N SER A 180 -17.25 8.48 7.94
CA SER A 180 -17.67 7.89 9.21
C SER A 180 -16.45 7.43 10.00
N PRO A 181 -16.56 7.19 11.32
CA PRO A 181 -15.47 6.61 12.10
C PRO A 181 -14.93 5.31 11.48
N GLY A 182 -13.61 5.15 11.53
CA GLY A 182 -12.93 3.95 11.02
C GLY A 182 -11.59 4.25 10.39
N ASP A 183 -10.95 3.18 9.92
CA ASP A 183 -9.63 3.23 9.28
C ASP A 183 -9.77 3.39 7.78
N TYR A 184 -8.93 4.23 7.21
CA TYR A 184 -8.87 4.56 5.80
C TYR A 184 -7.45 4.43 5.28
N VAL A 185 -7.34 4.10 4.01
CA VAL A 185 -6.09 4.20 3.26
C VAL A 185 -6.23 5.33 2.25
N ILE A 186 -5.27 6.22 2.24
CA ILE A 186 -5.13 7.24 1.22
C ILE A 186 -3.99 6.83 0.29
N ALA A 187 -4.26 6.75 -1.00
CA ALA A 187 -3.24 6.51 -2.02
C ALA A 187 -3.01 7.80 -2.81
N ILE A 188 -1.76 8.19 -2.94
CA ILE A 188 -1.37 9.38 -3.72
C ILE A 188 -0.32 8.97 -4.75
N ALA A 189 -0.45 9.50 -5.96
CA ALA A 189 0.56 9.36 -7.00
C ALA A 189 0.70 10.66 -7.79
N ASP A 190 1.85 10.86 -8.42
CA ASP A 190 1.96 11.83 -9.51
C ASP A 190 1.31 11.22 -10.75
N PHE A 191 0.28 11.89 -11.30
CA PHE A 191 -0.41 11.43 -12.51
C PHE A 191 0.57 11.16 -13.66
N ASN A 192 1.62 11.97 -13.79
CA ASN A 192 2.65 11.77 -14.82
C ASN A 192 3.45 10.46 -14.63
N ASN A 193 3.43 9.88 -13.45
CA ASN A 193 4.07 8.59 -13.15
C ASN A 193 3.11 7.39 -13.31
N ILE A 194 1.80 7.64 -13.39
CA ILE A 194 0.79 6.60 -13.67
C ILE A 194 0.74 6.29 -15.17
N THR A 195 0.89 7.31 -16.00
CA THR A 195 0.81 7.20 -17.46
C THR A 195 2.18 6.87 -18.07
N GLU A 196 2.18 6.18 -19.21
CA GLU A 196 3.43 5.86 -19.92
C GLU A 196 3.89 6.98 -20.86
N GLU A 197 2.99 7.93 -21.18
CA GLU A 197 3.20 8.95 -22.20
C GLU A 197 4.05 10.13 -21.69
N THR A 198 3.77 10.57 -20.47
CA THR A 198 4.53 11.61 -19.78
C THR A 198 4.94 11.07 -18.43
N ASN A 199 6.14 11.39 -17.98
CA ASN A 199 6.58 10.91 -16.67
C ASN A 199 7.58 11.87 -16.04
N ASN A 200 7.45 12.00 -14.72
CA ASN A 200 8.52 12.47 -13.87
C ASN A 200 9.30 11.25 -13.39
N GLU A 201 10.62 11.29 -13.38
CA GLU A 201 11.39 10.23 -12.74
C GLU A 201 11.03 10.15 -11.26
N ILE A 202 10.86 11.30 -10.62
CA ILE A 202 10.46 11.44 -9.22
C ILE A 202 9.54 12.65 -9.10
N GLY A 203 8.31 12.44 -8.60
CA GLY A 203 7.36 13.48 -8.23
C GLY A 203 7.11 13.46 -6.72
N CYS A 204 7.52 14.49 -5.98
CA CYS A 204 7.43 14.53 -4.52
C CYS A 204 6.36 15.52 -4.04
N PHE A 205 5.68 15.15 -2.97
CA PHE A 205 4.58 15.92 -2.37
C PHE A 205 4.43 15.67 -0.88
N THR A 206 3.71 16.55 -0.21
CA THR A 206 3.23 16.37 1.16
C THR A 206 1.71 16.22 1.17
N LEU A 207 1.17 15.49 2.15
CA LEU A 207 -0.27 15.37 2.39
C LEU A 207 -0.63 15.99 3.73
N SER A 208 -1.73 16.72 3.78
CA SER A 208 -2.39 17.14 5.03
C SER A 208 -3.86 16.75 5.02
N ILE A 209 -4.42 16.52 6.21
CA ILE A 209 -5.83 16.22 6.42
C ILE A 209 -6.35 17.20 7.48
N THR A 210 -7.44 17.89 7.17
CA THR A 210 -8.11 18.80 8.10
C THR A 210 -9.55 18.36 8.29
N GLN A 211 -9.99 18.24 9.53
CA GLN A 211 -11.39 18.00 9.85
C GLN A 211 -12.12 19.35 9.93
N ILE A 212 -13.26 19.47 9.25
CA ILE A 212 -14.11 20.66 9.23
C ILE A 212 -15.30 20.47 10.14
#